data_96f64abf13b66c59e537145e21000e21
#
_entry.id   96f64abf13b66c59e537145e21000e21
#
_cell.length_a   1.000
_cell.length_b   1.000
_cell.length_c   1.000
_cell.angle_alpha   90.00
_cell.angle_beta   90.00
_cell.angle_gamma   90.00
#
_symmetry.space_group_name_H-M   'P 1'
#
loop_
_entity.id
_entity.type
_entity.pdbx_description
1 polymer ?
#
loop_
_entity_poly.entity_id
_entity_poly.type
_entity_poly.pdbx_seq_one_letter_code
_entity_poly.pdbx_strand_id
1 'polypeptide(L)'
;MRGIGPAIALATAALTLVGAAAPRAMNDIQVVGSHNSFKARIPAAVMARIRAIEPRLADGLDYYHLPLTQQLDAGVRQLELDIFADPQGGRYADPKGEQWAREAGEQTGFDRQAMLKPGFKTFHIPDVDYLSTCPALVQCLAEVDRWSRAHPDHLPIMITINAADTPSNRPGISNPIGLDDKGLLDALDAEIRSVLPGKRLITPDEVRGKARTLRDAVRTHGWPSLDAARGRIYIMLDVRDAVSNVYRDGHASLAGRAMFGWYPDDQPESAIQIVQDPLVDGAKISAWVKQGVIVRTRTDANTVEARAGDYRKARAAMASGAQAVSTDYYPGAPDPLRRGFSVTLPEGAMARCNPVRIAAGCAMKP
;
A
#
# COMPACT_ATOMS: atom_id res chain seq x y z
N MET A 1 9.44 78.93 33.50
CA MET A 1 10.22 77.86 32.91
C MET A 1 9.40 76.58 33.04
N ARG A 2 8.82 76.15 31.93
CA ARG A 2 8.00 74.87 31.89
C ARG A 2 8.89 73.75 31.38
N GLY A 3 9.15 72.73 32.21
CA GLY A 3 9.87 71.57 31.83
C GLY A 3 9.00 70.60 31.02
N ILE A 4 9.49 70.20 29.85
CA ILE A 4 8.88 69.17 28.98
C ILE A 4 9.60 67.89 29.34
N GLY A 5 8.85 66.92 29.94
CA GLY A 5 9.35 65.53 30.18
C GLY A 5 9.21 64.69 28.94
N PRO A 6 10.09 63.71 28.67
CA PRO A 6 10.01 62.88 27.51
C PRO A 6 8.93 61.79 27.68
N ALA A 7 8.03 61.65 26.69
CA ALA A 7 7.10 60.56 26.58
C ALA A 7 7.82 59.31 26.08
N ILE A 8 7.85 58.24 26.88
CA ILE A 8 8.34 56.93 26.49
C ILE A 8 7.21 56.22 25.79
N ALA A 9 7.33 56.00 24.48
CA ALA A 9 6.42 55.15 23.70
C ALA A 9 6.78 53.71 23.92
N LEU A 10 5.94 52.94 24.62
CA LEU A 10 6.00 51.47 24.67
C LEU A 10 5.51 50.90 23.33
N ALA A 11 6.43 50.36 22.54
CA ALA A 11 6.09 49.56 21.38
C ALA A 11 5.71 48.15 21.86
N THR A 12 4.42 47.81 21.85
CA THR A 12 3.91 46.43 22.03
C THR A 12 4.15 45.67 20.76
N ALA A 13 5.16 44.81 20.78
CA ALA A 13 5.36 43.79 19.73
C ALA A 13 4.26 42.74 19.85
N ALA A 14 3.29 42.75 18.94
CA ALA A 14 2.32 41.67 18.81
C ALA A 14 3.04 40.43 18.23
N LEU A 15 3.34 39.45 19.06
CA LEU A 15 3.74 38.09 18.61
C LEU A 15 2.50 37.48 17.94
N THR A 16 2.44 37.48 16.61
CA THR A 16 1.53 36.63 15.87
C THR A 16 2.00 35.19 16.03
N LEU A 17 1.30 34.44 16.86
CA LEU A 17 1.39 32.98 16.87
C LEU A 17 0.93 32.45 15.49
N VAL A 18 1.87 32.21 14.60
CA VAL A 18 1.59 31.45 13.38
C VAL A 18 1.28 30.04 13.85
N GLY A 19 0.00 29.70 13.95
CA GLY A 19 -0.42 28.34 14.24
C GLY A 19 0.20 27.39 13.22
N ALA A 20 0.71 26.23 13.69
CA ALA A 20 1.25 25.21 12.81
C ALA A 20 0.20 24.81 11.75
N ALA A 21 0.60 24.76 10.49
CA ALA A 21 -0.27 24.29 9.43
C ALA A 21 -0.66 22.82 9.70
N ALA A 22 -1.92 22.45 9.48
CA ALA A 22 -2.40 21.07 9.64
C ALA A 22 -2.77 20.50 8.26
N PRO A 23 -2.69 19.17 8.06
CA PRO A 23 -3.17 18.53 6.84
C PRO A 23 -4.67 18.81 6.66
N ARG A 24 -5.06 19.22 5.45
CA ARG A 24 -6.45 19.51 5.11
C ARG A 24 -7.12 18.37 4.37
N ALA A 25 -6.38 17.66 3.54
CA ALA A 25 -6.86 16.53 2.74
C ALA A 25 -6.06 15.26 3.05
N MET A 26 -6.63 14.10 2.74
CA MET A 26 -5.98 12.81 2.98
C MET A 26 -4.67 12.62 2.21
N ASN A 27 -4.47 13.33 1.10
CA ASN A 27 -3.23 13.30 0.33
C ASN A 27 -2.17 14.30 0.83
N ASP A 28 -2.46 15.04 1.91
CA ASP A 28 -1.51 15.95 2.57
C ASP A 28 -0.64 15.27 3.63
N ILE A 29 -0.75 13.94 3.75
CA ILE A 29 0.08 13.15 4.66
C ILE A 29 1.02 12.22 3.90
N GLN A 30 2.09 11.80 4.57
CA GLN A 30 3.00 10.74 4.15
C GLN A 30 3.00 9.65 5.22
N VAL A 31 2.88 8.39 4.83
CA VAL A 31 2.77 7.24 5.74
C VAL A 31 3.77 6.14 5.36
N VAL A 32 4.19 5.35 6.34
CA VAL A 32 4.90 4.10 6.10
C VAL A 32 3.91 3.02 5.71
N GLY A 33 4.27 2.24 4.69
CA GLY A 33 3.54 1.07 4.23
C GLY A 33 4.39 -0.20 4.26
N SER A 34 3.76 -1.34 4.06
CA SER A 34 4.42 -2.63 3.84
C SER A 34 4.17 -3.13 2.41
N HIS A 35 5.16 -3.83 1.86
CA HIS A 35 5.08 -4.53 0.58
C HIS A 35 4.79 -6.00 0.84
N ASN A 36 3.97 -6.64 0.01
CA ASN A 36 3.53 -8.03 0.23
C ASN A 36 3.10 -8.30 1.68
N SER A 37 2.23 -7.46 2.20
CA SER A 37 1.88 -7.38 3.63
C SER A 37 1.35 -8.69 4.22
N PHE A 38 0.81 -9.56 3.38
CA PHE A 38 0.26 -10.88 3.70
C PHE A 38 1.33 -11.98 3.84
N LYS A 39 2.57 -11.72 3.34
CA LYS A 39 3.59 -12.76 3.12
C LYS A 39 4.03 -13.40 4.43
N ALA A 40 3.79 -14.69 4.57
CA ALA A 40 4.33 -15.51 5.65
C ALA A 40 5.71 -16.07 5.28
N ARG A 41 6.41 -16.63 6.26
CA ARG A 41 7.76 -17.18 6.06
C ARG A 41 7.73 -18.39 5.14
N ILE A 42 8.59 -18.41 4.12
CA ILE A 42 8.79 -19.59 3.28
C ILE A 42 9.42 -20.71 4.13
N PRO A 43 8.91 -21.96 4.06
CA PRO A 43 9.48 -23.11 4.76
C PRO A 43 10.96 -23.31 4.40
N ALA A 44 11.77 -23.77 5.35
CA ALA A 44 13.22 -23.89 5.17
C ALA A 44 13.59 -24.84 4.03
N ALA A 45 12.90 -25.97 3.90
CA ALA A 45 13.10 -26.91 2.80
C ALA A 45 12.79 -26.32 1.43
N VAL A 46 11.75 -25.51 1.33
CA VAL A 46 11.37 -24.80 0.09
C VAL A 46 12.42 -23.75 -0.24
N MET A 47 12.82 -22.92 0.74
CA MET A 47 13.85 -21.91 0.54
C MET A 47 15.18 -22.52 0.12
N ALA A 48 15.57 -23.67 0.67
CA ALA A 48 16.78 -24.39 0.27
C ALA A 48 16.71 -24.83 -1.20
N ARG A 49 15.56 -25.33 -1.66
CA ARG A 49 15.36 -25.72 -3.07
C ARG A 49 15.42 -24.53 -4.01
N ILE A 50 14.76 -23.41 -3.65
CA ILE A 50 14.85 -22.17 -4.43
C ILE A 50 16.31 -21.70 -4.51
N ARG A 51 17.03 -21.71 -3.39
CA ARG A 51 18.43 -21.28 -3.32
C ARG A 51 19.37 -22.12 -4.16
N ALA A 52 19.12 -23.42 -4.25
CA ALA A 52 19.89 -24.33 -5.08
C ALA A 52 19.75 -24.06 -6.59
N ILE A 53 18.60 -23.52 -7.02
CA ILE A 53 18.29 -23.27 -8.43
C ILE A 53 18.55 -21.79 -8.79
N GLU A 54 18.01 -20.85 -7.99
CA GLU A 54 18.07 -19.40 -8.21
C GLU A 54 18.49 -18.68 -6.91
N PRO A 55 19.80 -18.67 -6.55
CA PRO A 55 20.27 -18.07 -5.28
C PRO A 55 19.83 -16.60 -5.08
N ARG A 56 19.82 -15.80 -6.17
CA ARG A 56 19.39 -14.39 -6.11
C ARG A 56 17.90 -14.26 -5.83
N LEU A 57 17.07 -15.14 -6.37
CA LEU A 57 15.64 -15.17 -6.04
C LEU A 57 15.43 -15.52 -4.57
N ALA A 58 16.12 -16.57 -4.08
CA ALA A 58 16.06 -16.95 -2.67
C ALA A 58 16.45 -15.79 -1.74
N ASP A 59 17.49 -15.04 -2.10
CA ASP A 59 17.91 -13.86 -1.35
C ASP A 59 16.82 -12.78 -1.36
N GLY A 60 16.20 -12.51 -2.51
CA GLY A 60 15.14 -11.52 -2.66
C GLY A 60 13.84 -11.90 -1.93
N LEU A 61 13.58 -13.19 -1.72
CA LEU A 61 12.39 -13.70 -1.05
C LEU A 61 12.58 -13.87 0.48
N ASP A 62 13.78 -13.63 1.02
CA ASP A 62 14.11 -13.89 2.42
C ASP A 62 13.64 -12.76 3.35
N TYR A 63 12.35 -12.49 3.32
CA TYR A 63 11.61 -11.61 4.23
C TYR A 63 10.19 -12.15 4.43
N TYR A 64 9.53 -11.72 5.50
CA TYR A 64 8.14 -12.04 5.80
C TYR A 64 7.56 -11.06 6.80
N HIS A 65 6.25 -11.08 6.99
CA HIS A 65 5.54 -10.11 7.80
C HIS A 65 4.78 -10.72 8.97
N LEU A 66 4.46 -9.86 9.93
CA LEU A 66 3.46 -10.14 10.96
C LEU A 66 2.05 -10.10 10.34
N PRO A 67 1.02 -10.68 10.97
CA PRO A 67 -0.38 -10.49 10.58
C PRO A 67 -0.73 -9.02 10.38
N LEU A 68 -1.69 -8.72 9.49
CA LEU A 68 -2.05 -7.35 9.11
C LEU A 68 -2.43 -6.47 10.30
N THR A 69 -3.15 -7.03 11.27
CA THR A 69 -3.51 -6.35 12.53
C THR A 69 -2.27 -5.82 13.25
N GLN A 70 -1.23 -6.64 13.38
CA GLN A 70 0.00 -6.25 14.08
C GLN A 70 0.81 -5.20 13.30
N GLN A 71 0.74 -5.22 11.97
CA GLN A 71 1.34 -4.17 11.15
C GLN A 71 0.61 -2.84 11.34
N LEU A 72 -0.71 -2.86 11.39
CA LEU A 72 -1.54 -1.68 11.66
C LEU A 72 -1.29 -1.13 13.07
N ASP A 73 -1.11 -2.00 14.08
CA ASP A 73 -0.72 -1.62 15.45
C ASP A 73 0.67 -0.97 15.50
N ALA A 74 1.61 -1.43 14.64
CA ALA A 74 2.91 -0.80 14.48
C ALA A 74 2.87 0.55 13.73
N GLY A 75 1.69 1.00 13.28
CA GLY A 75 1.50 2.29 12.60
C GLY A 75 1.56 2.23 11.06
N VAL A 76 1.68 1.06 10.45
CA VAL A 76 1.60 0.90 8.98
C VAL A 76 0.23 1.38 8.49
N ARG A 77 0.19 2.16 7.41
CA ARG A 77 -1.06 2.70 6.82
C ARG A 77 -1.16 2.49 5.30
N GLN A 78 -0.23 1.79 4.70
CA GLN A 78 -0.39 1.23 3.36
C GLN A 78 -0.04 -0.25 3.43
N LEU A 79 -0.90 -1.09 2.88
CA LEU A 79 -0.75 -2.53 2.76
C LEU A 79 -0.75 -2.92 1.28
N GLU A 80 -0.08 -4.02 0.95
CA GLU A 80 -0.09 -4.60 -0.38
C GLU A 80 -0.52 -6.06 -0.33
N LEU A 81 -1.46 -6.43 -1.19
CA LEU A 81 -1.99 -7.77 -1.30
C LEU A 81 -1.84 -8.26 -2.74
N ASP A 82 -1.08 -9.34 -2.95
CA ASP A 82 -1.08 -10.04 -4.23
C ASP A 82 -2.25 -10.99 -4.27
N ILE A 83 -3.01 -10.96 -5.36
CA ILE A 83 -4.20 -11.79 -5.51
C ILE A 83 -4.14 -12.68 -6.75
N PHE A 84 -4.77 -13.84 -6.63
CA PHE A 84 -4.92 -14.85 -7.67
C PHE A 84 -6.39 -15.23 -7.79
N ALA A 85 -6.95 -15.15 -9.00
CA ALA A 85 -8.31 -15.57 -9.24
C ALA A 85 -8.46 -17.10 -9.10
N ASP A 86 -9.48 -17.52 -8.36
CA ASP A 86 -9.84 -18.93 -8.19
C ASP A 86 -11.37 -19.07 -8.08
N PRO A 87 -12.11 -18.81 -9.17
CA PRO A 87 -13.56 -18.71 -9.14
C PRO A 87 -14.27 -20.03 -8.80
N GLN A 88 -13.60 -21.19 -8.98
CA GLN A 88 -14.15 -22.49 -8.60
C GLN A 88 -13.62 -22.98 -7.25
N GLY A 89 -12.52 -22.44 -6.76
CA GLY A 89 -11.78 -22.93 -5.60
C GLY A 89 -10.91 -24.15 -5.92
N GLY A 90 -9.92 -24.39 -5.07
CA GLY A 90 -9.07 -25.56 -5.13
C GLY A 90 -7.86 -25.49 -6.06
N ARG A 91 -7.76 -24.46 -6.92
CA ARG A 91 -6.65 -24.33 -7.88
C ARG A 91 -5.28 -24.29 -7.20
N TYR A 92 -5.21 -23.70 -6.02
CA TYR A 92 -3.98 -23.52 -5.27
C TYR A 92 -3.96 -24.32 -3.95
N ALA A 93 -4.80 -25.36 -3.85
CA ALA A 93 -4.97 -26.11 -2.60
C ALA A 93 -3.85 -27.14 -2.33
N ASP A 94 -3.04 -27.47 -3.32
CA ASP A 94 -2.00 -28.49 -3.21
C ASP A 94 -0.66 -27.97 -3.79
N PRO A 95 -0.05 -26.90 -3.19
CA PRO A 95 1.18 -26.34 -3.70
C PRO A 95 2.36 -27.29 -3.49
N LYS A 96 3.30 -27.34 -4.44
CA LYS A 96 4.50 -28.20 -4.36
C LYS A 96 5.36 -27.91 -3.14
N GLY A 97 5.48 -26.65 -2.76
CA GLY A 97 6.22 -26.24 -1.57
C GLY A 97 5.67 -26.86 -0.30
N GLU A 98 4.35 -27.03 -0.19
CA GLU A 98 3.74 -27.70 0.95
C GLU A 98 4.08 -29.20 0.98
N GLN A 99 4.15 -29.86 -0.19
CA GLN A 99 4.60 -31.25 -0.28
C GLN A 99 6.06 -31.37 0.17
N TRP A 100 6.95 -30.50 -0.32
CA TRP A 100 8.37 -30.52 0.04
C TRP A 100 8.60 -30.21 1.53
N ALA A 101 7.84 -29.30 2.11
CA ALA A 101 7.91 -28.99 3.54
C ALA A 101 7.49 -30.19 4.38
N ARG A 102 6.38 -30.86 4.01
CA ARG A 102 5.92 -32.09 4.68
C ARG A 102 6.92 -33.23 4.56
N GLU A 103 7.52 -33.47 3.39
CA GLU A 103 8.58 -34.48 3.17
C GLU A 103 9.80 -34.21 4.08
N ALA A 104 10.09 -32.94 4.39
CA ALA A 104 11.14 -32.52 5.30
C ALA A 104 10.72 -32.51 6.79
N GLY A 105 9.48 -32.87 7.11
CA GLY A 105 8.95 -32.89 8.48
C GLY A 105 8.57 -31.47 9.01
N GLU A 106 8.48 -30.46 8.15
CA GLU A 106 8.06 -29.10 8.55
C GLU A 106 6.53 -29.00 8.63
N GLN A 107 6.04 -28.31 9.67
CA GLN A 107 4.63 -27.89 9.79
C GLN A 107 4.52 -26.43 9.38
N THR A 108 3.77 -26.13 8.33
CA THR A 108 3.75 -24.82 7.69
C THR A 108 2.59 -23.93 8.16
N GLY A 109 1.53 -24.54 8.69
CA GLY A 109 0.28 -23.84 8.98
C GLY A 109 -0.55 -23.50 7.72
N PHE A 110 -0.27 -24.14 6.59
CA PHE A 110 -1.01 -23.94 5.35
C PHE A 110 -2.50 -24.22 5.50
N ASP A 111 -3.35 -23.22 5.25
CA ASP A 111 -4.81 -23.36 5.31
C ASP A 111 -5.38 -23.87 3.98
N ARG A 112 -5.29 -25.19 3.79
CA ARG A 112 -5.85 -25.87 2.62
C ARG A 112 -7.37 -25.64 2.49
N GLN A 113 -8.10 -25.49 3.62
CA GLN A 113 -9.55 -25.30 3.58
C GLN A 113 -9.94 -23.93 3.02
N ALA A 114 -9.18 -22.89 3.30
CA ALA A 114 -9.36 -21.58 2.66
C ALA A 114 -9.09 -21.67 1.15
N MET A 115 -8.09 -22.43 0.74
CA MET A 115 -7.74 -22.60 -0.68
C MET A 115 -8.78 -23.40 -1.48
N LEU A 116 -9.58 -24.25 -0.83
CA LEU A 116 -10.67 -25.01 -1.49
C LEU A 116 -11.90 -24.16 -1.79
N LYS A 117 -12.07 -23.00 -1.15
CA LYS A 117 -13.24 -22.14 -1.36
C LYS A 117 -13.10 -21.31 -2.64
N PRO A 118 -14.18 -21.00 -3.38
CA PRO A 118 -14.16 -20.02 -4.45
C PRO A 118 -13.73 -18.64 -3.96
N GLY A 119 -13.20 -17.79 -4.87
CA GLY A 119 -12.83 -16.41 -4.62
C GLY A 119 -11.35 -16.13 -4.83
N PHE A 120 -10.91 -14.89 -4.58
CA PHE A 120 -9.51 -14.51 -4.75
C PHE A 120 -8.64 -15.01 -3.60
N LYS A 121 -7.49 -15.59 -3.95
CA LYS A 121 -6.48 -16.08 -3.01
C LYS A 121 -5.38 -15.04 -2.85
N THR A 122 -4.74 -15.01 -1.68
CA THR A 122 -3.68 -14.06 -1.37
C THR A 122 -2.42 -14.81 -0.95
N PHE A 123 -1.42 -14.80 -1.82
CA PHE A 123 -0.06 -15.32 -1.62
C PHE A 123 0.86 -14.72 -2.70
N HIS A 124 2.18 -14.95 -2.64
CA HIS A 124 3.13 -14.26 -3.52
C HIS A 124 3.44 -15.03 -4.81
N ILE A 125 3.97 -16.26 -4.71
CA ILE A 125 4.31 -17.08 -5.89
C ILE A 125 3.68 -18.45 -5.72
N PRO A 126 2.83 -18.89 -6.67
CA PRO A 126 2.28 -20.25 -6.63
C PRO A 126 3.38 -21.29 -6.40
N ASP A 127 3.05 -22.35 -5.67
CA ASP A 127 3.90 -23.49 -5.39
C ASP A 127 5.11 -23.23 -4.47
N VAL A 128 5.73 -22.05 -4.47
CA VAL A 128 7.01 -21.84 -3.75
C VAL A 128 6.95 -20.78 -2.65
N ASP A 129 6.24 -19.67 -2.86
CA ASP A 129 6.01 -18.62 -1.84
C ASP A 129 4.50 -18.49 -1.61
N TYR A 130 3.89 -19.59 -1.20
CA TYR A 130 2.46 -19.87 -1.17
C TYR A 130 1.81 -19.59 0.19
N LEU A 131 2.61 -19.34 1.22
CA LEU A 131 2.10 -19.08 2.57
C LEU A 131 1.69 -17.62 2.74
N SER A 132 0.57 -17.45 3.40
CA SER A 132 -0.01 -16.15 3.68
C SER A 132 -0.54 -16.09 5.11
N THR A 133 -0.48 -14.92 5.74
CA THR A 133 -1.14 -14.66 7.04
C THR A 133 -2.65 -14.57 6.90
N CYS A 134 -3.16 -14.33 5.67
CA CYS A 134 -4.58 -14.30 5.33
C CYS A 134 -4.80 -14.82 3.90
N PRO A 135 -4.96 -16.15 3.70
CA PRO A 135 -4.85 -16.82 2.40
C PRO A 135 -5.99 -16.55 1.40
N ALA A 136 -7.04 -15.83 1.79
CA ALA A 136 -8.10 -15.37 0.90
C ALA A 136 -8.31 -13.85 1.06
N LEU A 137 -8.60 -13.15 -0.05
CA LEU A 137 -8.79 -11.69 -0.05
C LEU A 137 -9.82 -11.25 0.97
N VAL A 138 -10.97 -11.93 1.05
CA VAL A 138 -12.01 -11.63 2.04
C VAL A 138 -11.52 -11.74 3.49
N GLN A 139 -10.58 -12.65 3.78
CA GLN A 139 -10.00 -12.79 5.11
C GLN A 139 -9.07 -11.63 5.43
N CYS A 140 -8.20 -11.23 4.47
CA CYS A 140 -7.33 -10.07 4.62
C CYS A 140 -8.15 -8.79 4.85
N LEU A 141 -9.14 -8.54 3.99
CA LEU A 141 -10.00 -7.36 4.11
C LEU A 141 -10.82 -7.37 5.40
N ALA A 142 -11.33 -8.54 5.84
CA ALA A 142 -12.07 -8.66 7.09
C ALA A 142 -11.18 -8.43 8.33
N GLU A 143 -9.91 -8.84 8.27
CA GLU A 143 -8.93 -8.54 9.32
C GLU A 143 -8.70 -7.02 9.44
N VAL A 144 -8.46 -6.36 8.31
CA VAL A 144 -8.27 -4.89 8.26
C VAL A 144 -9.53 -4.14 8.68
N ASP A 145 -10.72 -4.54 8.22
CA ASP A 145 -11.99 -3.88 8.61
C ASP A 145 -12.28 -4.01 10.10
N ARG A 146 -12.03 -5.19 10.68
CA ARG A 146 -12.20 -5.43 12.10
C ARG A 146 -11.28 -4.55 12.94
N TRP A 147 -9.99 -4.44 12.56
CA TRP A 147 -9.04 -3.55 13.19
C TRP A 147 -9.47 -2.08 13.04
N SER A 148 -9.86 -1.68 11.85
CA SER A 148 -10.31 -0.31 11.53
C SER A 148 -11.55 0.10 12.36
N ARG A 149 -12.49 -0.80 12.57
CA ARG A 149 -13.66 -0.53 13.42
C ARG A 149 -13.31 -0.37 14.90
N ALA A 150 -12.28 -1.08 15.35
CA ALA A 150 -11.77 -0.94 16.72
C ALA A 150 -10.97 0.35 16.93
N HIS A 151 -10.51 0.99 15.86
CA HIS A 151 -9.68 2.21 15.88
C HIS A 151 -10.28 3.31 14.98
N PRO A 152 -11.48 3.84 15.27
CA PRO A 152 -12.25 4.66 14.31
C PRO A 152 -11.57 5.96 13.86
N ASP A 153 -10.61 6.46 14.63
CA ASP A 153 -9.87 7.68 14.34
C ASP A 153 -8.54 7.46 13.58
N HIS A 154 -8.26 6.22 13.15
CA HIS A 154 -7.02 5.93 12.42
C HIS A 154 -6.92 6.75 11.12
N LEU A 155 -5.69 7.06 10.69
CA LEU A 155 -5.44 7.64 9.38
C LEU A 155 -5.93 6.70 8.26
N PRO A 156 -6.37 7.24 7.11
CA PRO A 156 -6.87 6.41 6.02
C PRO A 156 -5.87 5.34 5.62
N ILE A 157 -6.36 4.10 5.46
CA ILE A 157 -5.53 2.95 5.06
C ILE A 157 -5.62 2.80 3.54
N MET A 158 -4.45 2.81 2.88
CA MET A 158 -4.30 2.42 1.50
C MET A 158 -4.09 0.91 1.39
N ILE A 159 -4.83 0.25 0.51
CA ILE A 159 -4.52 -1.13 0.12
C ILE A 159 -4.20 -1.13 -1.38
N THR A 160 -3.00 -1.54 -1.75
CA THR A 160 -2.66 -1.85 -3.14
C THR A 160 -2.93 -3.32 -3.39
N ILE A 161 -3.70 -3.62 -4.43
CA ILE A 161 -3.97 -4.98 -4.90
C ILE A 161 -3.13 -5.21 -6.15
N ASN A 162 -2.09 -6.03 -6.03
CA ASN A 162 -1.31 -6.53 -7.15
C ASN A 162 -1.98 -7.82 -7.65
N ALA A 163 -2.65 -7.73 -8.78
CA ALA A 163 -3.38 -8.86 -9.32
C ALA A 163 -2.48 -9.65 -10.28
N ALA A 164 -2.09 -10.85 -9.88
CA ALA A 164 -1.24 -11.71 -10.68
C ALA A 164 -2.01 -12.35 -11.83
N ASP A 165 -1.64 -11.98 -13.05
CA ASP A 165 -2.27 -12.43 -14.29
C ASP A 165 -1.29 -13.04 -15.29
N THR A 166 0.01 -12.84 -15.07
CA THR A 166 1.06 -13.27 -16.00
C THR A 166 1.52 -14.69 -15.72
N PRO A 167 1.49 -15.59 -16.70
CA PRO A 167 2.01 -16.94 -16.55
C PRO A 167 3.49 -16.95 -16.11
N SER A 168 3.83 -17.85 -15.19
CA SER A 168 5.20 -18.05 -14.78
C SER A 168 5.98 -18.77 -15.89
N ASN A 169 7.16 -18.25 -16.28
CA ASN A 169 8.07 -18.95 -17.18
C ASN A 169 8.92 -20.01 -16.44
N ARG A 170 8.70 -20.21 -15.12
CA ARG A 170 9.46 -21.18 -14.34
C ARG A 170 8.82 -22.56 -14.43
N PRO A 171 9.60 -23.59 -14.80
CA PRO A 171 9.09 -24.96 -14.84
C PRO A 171 8.47 -25.38 -13.50
N GLY A 172 7.26 -25.93 -13.57
CA GLY A 172 6.61 -26.49 -12.42
C GLY A 172 5.90 -25.50 -11.50
N ILE A 173 5.85 -24.22 -11.83
CA ILE A 173 5.04 -23.24 -11.14
C ILE A 173 3.65 -23.17 -11.80
N SER A 174 2.60 -23.22 -10.99
CA SER A 174 1.22 -23.12 -11.44
C SER A 174 0.95 -21.72 -12.03
N ASN A 175 0.35 -21.68 -13.22
CA ASN A 175 0.00 -20.39 -13.84
C ASN A 175 -1.25 -19.80 -13.21
N PRO A 176 -1.31 -18.48 -13.00
CA PRO A 176 -2.53 -17.77 -12.62
C PRO A 176 -3.61 -17.86 -13.71
N ILE A 177 -4.83 -17.57 -13.33
CA ILE A 177 -5.90 -17.26 -14.28
C ILE A 177 -5.73 -15.81 -14.70
N GLY A 178 -5.73 -15.54 -16.01
CA GLY A 178 -5.66 -14.17 -16.54
C GLY A 178 -6.84 -13.32 -16.06
N LEU A 179 -6.60 -12.03 -15.87
CA LEU A 179 -7.60 -11.04 -15.44
C LEU A 179 -8.08 -10.17 -16.61
N ASP A 180 -7.99 -10.68 -17.81
CA ASP A 180 -8.53 -10.07 -19.04
C ASP A 180 -10.03 -10.29 -19.23
N ASP A 181 -10.68 -10.97 -18.28
CA ASP A 181 -12.14 -11.16 -18.21
C ASP A 181 -12.77 -10.10 -17.28
N LYS A 182 -13.66 -9.28 -17.87
CA LYS A 182 -14.44 -8.28 -17.14
C LYS A 182 -15.22 -8.89 -15.97
N GLY A 183 -15.78 -10.09 -16.13
CA GLY A 183 -16.54 -10.78 -15.09
C GLY A 183 -15.72 -11.09 -13.86
N LEU A 184 -14.43 -11.41 -14.00
CA LEU A 184 -13.51 -11.59 -12.86
C LEU A 184 -13.25 -10.26 -12.14
N LEU A 185 -13.10 -9.16 -12.87
CA LEU A 185 -12.87 -7.83 -12.25
C LEU A 185 -14.15 -7.30 -11.58
N ASP A 186 -15.32 -7.59 -12.14
CA ASP A 186 -16.60 -7.29 -11.50
C ASP A 186 -16.80 -8.14 -10.22
N ALA A 187 -16.39 -9.40 -10.25
CA ALA A 187 -16.37 -10.28 -9.06
C ALA A 187 -15.40 -9.77 -7.99
N LEU A 188 -14.25 -9.24 -8.37
CA LEU A 188 -13.29 -8.63 -7.44
C LEU A 188 -13.90 -7.40 -6.74
N ASP A 189 -14.55 -6.50 -7.48
CA ASP A 189 -15.28 -5.37 -6.89
C ASP A 189 -16.39 -5.84 -5.93
N ALA A 190 -17.12 -6.90 -6.30
CA ALA A 190 -18.18 -7.46 -5.46
C ALA A 190 -17.61 -8.08 -4.17
N GLU A 191 -16.50 -8.81 -4.25
CA GLU A 191 -15.82 -9.41 -3.10
C GLU A 191 -15.33 -8.31 -2.13
N ILE A 192 -14.71 -7.23 -2.63
CA ILE A 192 -14.31 -6.07 -1.84
C ILE A 192 -15.51 -5.42 -1.14
N ARG A 193 -16.58 -5.15 -1.88
CA ARG A 193 -17.78 -4.50 -1.34
C ARG A 193 -18.53 -5.37 -0.34
N SER A 194 -18.40 -6.69 -0.41
CA SER A 194 -19.01 -7.63 0.55
C SER A 194 -18.42 -7.44 1.95
N VAL A 195 -17.15 -7.05 2.04
CA VAL A 195 -16.44 -6.83 3.31
C VAL A 195 -16.42 -5.34 3.72
N LEU A 196 -16.27 -4.45 2.74
CA LEU A 196 -16.14 -3.00 2.94
C LEU A 196 -17.33 -2.24 2.33
N PRO A 197 -18.55 -2.37 2.90
CA PRO A 197 -19.73 -1.78 2.33
C PRO A 197 -19.83 -0.26 2.56
N GLY A 198 -20.49 0.42 1.63
CA GLY A 198 -20.88 1.83 1.75
C GLY A 198 -19.69 2.76 2.03
N LYS A 199 -19.83 3.60 3.06
CA LYS A 199 -18.82 4.62 3.40
C LYS A 199 -17.53 4.08 4.02
N ARG A 200 -17.41 2.76 4.24
CA ARG A 200 -16.14 2.16 4.66
C ARG A 200 -15.05 2.35 3.62
N LEU A 201 -15.45 2.35 2.35
CA LEU A 201 -14.56 2.51 1.21
C LEU A 201 -14.62 3.95 0.67
N ILE A 202 -13.46 4.60 0.48
CA ILE A 202 -13.33 5.83 -0.31
C ILE A 202 -13.19 5.38 -1.76
N THR A 203 -14.14 5.75 -2.60
CA THR A 203 -14.25 5.27 -3.99
C THR A 203 -13.85 6.35 -5.02
N PRO A 204 -13.54 5.95 -6.26
CA PRO A 204 -13.35 6.91 -7.36
C PRO A 204 -14.51 7.89 -7.54
N ASP A 205 -15.76 7.42 -7.40
CA ASP A 205 -16.95 8.28 -7.52
C ASP A 205 -17.00 9.36 -6.45
N GLU A 206 -16.66 9.01 -5.20
CA GLU A 206 -16.61 9.99 -4.10
C GLU A 206 -15.56 11.08 -4.38
N VAL A 207 -14.37 10.67 -4.81
CA VAL A 207 -13.26 11.58 -5.11
C VAL A 207 -13.54 12.42 -6.34
N ARG A 208 -14.13 11.84 -7.38
CA ARG A 208 -14.53 12.57 -8.59
C ARG A 208 -15.59 13.62 -8.30
N GLY A 209 -16.56 13.29 -7.47
CA GLY A 209 -17.67 14.17 -7.13
C GLY A 209 -18.37 14.71 -8.38
N LYS A 210 -18.43 16.03 -8.51
CA LYS A 210 -19.04 16.74 -9.65
C LYS A 210 -18.06 17.06 -10.79
N ALA A 211 -16.77 16.73 -10.65
CA ALA A 211 -15.80 16.98 -11.70
C ALA A 211 -16.08 16.12 -12.94
N ARG A 212 -15.63 16.58 -14.10
CA ARG A 212 -15.78 15.88 -15.36
C ARG A 212 -15.05 14.54 -15.37
N THR A 213 -13.83 14.54 -14.83
CA THR A 213 -13.00 13.34 -14.73
C THR A 213 -12.42 13.19 -13.32
N LEU A 214 -12.04 11.96 -12.96
CA LEU A 214 -11.33 11.70 -11.72
C LEU A 214 -9.99 12.46 -11.68
N ARG A 215 -9.27 12.52 -12.83
CA ARG A 215 -8.06 13.28 -12.99
C ARG A 215 -8.23 14.77 -12.69
N ASP A 216 -9.31 15.40 -13.19
CA ASP A 216 -9.60 16.83 -12.94
C ASP A 216 -9.86 17.05 -11.44
N ALA A 217 -10.62 16.13 -10.82
CA ALA A 217 -10.95 16.23 -9.40
C ALA A 217 -9.70 16.24 -8.50
N VAL A 218 -8.80 15.25 -8.66
CA VAL A 218 -7.63 15.14 -7.79
C VAL A 218 -6.64 16.30 -7.95
N ARG A 219 -6.63 16.95 -9.12
CA ARG A 219 -5.78 18.13 -9.38
C ARG A 219 -6.37 19.45 -8.88
N THR A 220 -7.59 19.43 -8.42
CA THR A 220 -8.24 20.57 -7.79
C THR A 220 -8.37 20.32 -6.28
N HIS A 221 -9.46 19.74 -5.81
CA HIS A 221 -9.71 19.47 -4.38
C HIS A 221 -10.58 18.21 -4.21
N GLY A 222 -10.37 17.18 -5.06
CA GLY A 222 -11.21 15.99 -5.07
C GLY A 222 -11.03 15.02 -3.88
N TRP A 223 -9.86 15.00 -3.27
CA TRP A 223 -9.63 14.12 -2.12
C TRP A 223 -10.42 14.59 -0.89
N PRO A 224 -11.04 13.68 -0.12
CA PRO A 224 -11.69 14.00 1.14
C PRO A 224 -10.75 14.74 2.10
N SER A 225 -11.33 15.55 3.00
CA SER A 225 -10.55 16.08 4.13
C SER A 225 -9.97 14.92 4.95
N LEU A 226 -8.82 15.14 5.60
CA LEU A 226 -8.21 14.11 6.43
C LEU A 226 -9.18 13.61 7.51
N ASP A 227 -9.94 14.50 8.13
CA ASP A 227 -10.92 14.14 9.16
C ASP A 227 -12.06 13.27 8.58
N ALA A 228 -12.54 13.58 7.35
CA ALA A 228 -13.56 12.77 6.69
C ALA A 228 -13.03 11.41 6.19
N ALA A 229 -11.72 11.28 6.01
CA ALA A 229 -11.07 10.05 5.58
C ALA A 229 -10.63 9.15 6.74
N ARG A 230 -10.57 9.67 7.98
CA ARG A 230 -10.24 8.85 9.16
C ARG A 230 -11.21 7.67 9.30
N GLY A 231 -10.70 6.55 9.78
CA GLY A 231 -11.46 5.32 9.96
C GLY A 231 -11.87 4.62 8.67
N ARG A 232 -11.33 5.05 7.51
CA ARG A 232 -11.74 4.55 6.19
C ARG A 232 -10.57 3.96 5.41
N ILE A 233 -10.92 3.20 4.38
CA ILE A 233 -10.00 2.44 3.53
C ILE A 233 -10.19 2.90 2.09
N TYR A 234 -9.13 2.94 1.30
CA TYR A 234 -9.18 3.08 -0.15
C TYR A 234 -8.27 2.06 -0.81
N ILE A 235 -8.71 1.56 -1.96
CA ILE A 235 -8.04 0.45 -2.63
C ILE A 235 -7.59 0.90 -4.01
N MET A 236 -6.40 0.49 -4.40
CA MET A 236 -5.85 0.66 -5.73
C MET A 236 -5.51 -0.68 -6.35
N LEU A 237 -6.04 -0.91 -7.55
CA LEU A 237 -5.67 -2.04 -8.40
C LEU A 237 -4.34 -1.70 -9.10
N ASP A 238 -3.27 -2.36 -8.67
CA ASP A 238 -1.90 -2.19 -9.20
C ASP A 238 -1.67 -3.18 -10.36
N VAL A 239 -2.32 -2.90 -11.49
CA VAL A 239 -2.14 -3.58 -12.76
C VAL A 239 -2.02 -2.57 -13.88
N ARG A 240 -1.46 -2.97 -15.01
CA ARG A 240 -1.24 -2.08 -16.15
C ARG A 240 -1.91 -2.59 -17.42
N ASP A 241 -1.92 -1.72 -18.41
CA ASP A 241 -2.22 -2.01 -19.82
C ASP A 241 -3.54 -2.77 -20.04
N ALA A 242 -3.50 -4.03 -20.42
CA ALA A 242 -4.68 -4.80 -20.79
C ALA A 242 -5.70 -4.89 -19.66
N VAL A 243 -5.28 -5.30 -18.47
CA VAL A 243 -6.18 -5.48 -17.31
C VAL A 243 -6.76 -4.15 -16.83
N SER A 244 -5.96 -3.07 -16.78
CA SER A 244 -6.45 -1.73 -16.46
C SER A 244 -7.50 -1.25 -17.47
N ASN A 245 -7.32 -1.54 -18.76
CA ASN A 245 -8.28 -1.18 -19.79
C ASN A 245 -9.60 -1.96 -19.65
N VAL A 246 -9.53 -3.26 -19.33
CA VAL A 246 -10.72 -4.07 -19.04
C VAL A 246 -11.43 -3.53 -17.78
N TYR A 247 -10.68 -3.14 -16.74
CA TYR A 247 -11.28 -2.62 -15.50
C TYR A 247 -12.07 -1.33 -15.71
N ARG A 248 -11.59 -0.41 -16.56
CA ARG A 248 -12.30 0.85 -16.88
C ARG A 248 -13.37 0.73 -17.97
N ASP A 249 -13.42 -0.38 -18.70
CA ASP A 249 -14.35 -0.55 -19.83
C ASP A 249 -15.82 -0.42 -19.38
N GLY A 250 -16.55 0.53 -19.98
CA GLY A 250 -17.91 0.90 -19.58
C GLY A 250 -17.99 1.75 -18.30
N HIS A 251 -16.86 2.14 -17.67
CA HIS A 251 -16.79 2.85 -16.41
C HIS A 251 -15.96 4.14 -16.51
N ALA A 252 -16.45 5.12 -17.28
CA ALA A 252 -15.75 6.39 -17.49
C ALA A 252 -15.29 7.02 -16.15
N SER A 253 -14.01 7.34 -16.04
CA SER A 253 -13.39 7.82 -14.79
C SER A 253 -13.64 6.89 -13.60
N LEU A 254 -13.70 5.58 -13.83
CA LEU A 254 -13.97 4.51 -12.86
C LEU A 254 -15.35 4.63 -12.18
N ALA A 255 -16.36 5.19 -12.87
CA ALA A 255 -17.71 5.30 -12.32
C ALA A 255 -18.26 3.94 -11.89
N GLY A 256 -18.72 3.81 -10.64
CA GLY A 256 -19.25 2.57 -10.05
C GLY A 256 -18.20 1.56 -9.59
N ARG A 257 -16.92 1.73 -9.91
CA ARG A 257 -15.83 0.85 -9.47
C ARG A 257 -15.52 0.99 -7.99
N ALA A 258 -15.05 -0.08 -7.38
CA ALA A 258 -14.65 -0.10 -5.97
C ALA A 258 -13.24 0.48 -5.78
N MET A 259 -12.37 0.28 -6.74
CA MET A 259 -10.95 0.59 -6.67
C MET A 259 -10.54 1.71 -7.62
N PHE A 260 -9.53 2.46 -7.20
CA PHE A 260 -8.70 3.24 -8.12
C PHE A 260 -7.85 2.29 -8.97
N GLY A 261 -7.31 2.78 -10.08
CA GLY A 261 -6.43 1.99 -10.94
C GLY A 261 -5.17 2.77 -11.31
N TRP A 262 -4.22 2.06 -11.91
CA TRP A 262 -3.00 2.66 -12.42
C TRP A 262 -3.13 2.97 -13.91
N TYR A 263 -3.21 4.26 -14.22
CA TYR A 263 -3.37 4.77 -15.57
C TYR A 263 -2.29 5.82 -15.89
N PRO A 264 -1.90 5.98 -17.16
CA PRO A 264 -1.06 7.10 -17.58
C PRO A 264 -1.59 8.45 -17.06
N ASP A 265 -0.68 9.39 -16.80
CA ASP A 265 -1.02 10.65 -16.14
C ASP A 265 -2.01 11.53 -16.92
N ASP A 266 -2.09 11.38 -18.24
CA ASP A 266 -3.01 12.10 -19.13
C ASP A 266 -4.41 11.49 -19.21
N GLN A 267 -4.62 10.30 -18.65
CA GLN A 267 -5.90 9.59 -18.74
C GLN A 267 -6.92 10.10 -17.71
N PRO A 268 -8.24 10.09 -18.03
CA PRO A 268 -9.30 10.55 -17.14
C PRO A 268 -9.37 9.84 -15.78
N GLU A 269 -8.88 8.62 -15.71
CA GLU A 269 -8.86 7.76 -14.52
C GLU A 269 -7.66 7.99 -13.59
N SER A 270 -6.67 8.79 -14.02
CA SER A 270 -5.41 8.98 -13.29
C SER A 270 -5.61 9.75 -11.97
N ALA A 271 -5.46 9.05 -10.86
CA ALA A 271 -5.55 9.61 -9.51
C ALA A 271 -4.42 9.13 -8.58
N ILE A 272 -3.99 7.89 -8.76
CA ILE A 272 -2.93 7.25 -7.97
C ILE A 272 -1.88 6.69 -8.92
N GLN A 273 -0.60 6.80 -8.54
CA GLN A 273 0.53 6.29 -9.29
C GLN A 273 1.40 5.38 -8.42
N ILE A 274 1.93 4.32 -9.03
CA ILE A 274 2.89 3.42 -8.43
C ILE A 274 4.25 3.61 -9.09
N VAL A 275 5.27 3.91 -8.29
CA VAL A 275 6.65 4.11 -8.75
C VAL A 275 7.60 3.29 -7.91
N GLN A 276 8.33 2.37 -8.52
CA GLN A 276 9.16 1.43 -7.78
C GLN A 276 10.54 2.00 -7.38
N ASP A 277 11.07 2.96 -8.14
CA ASP A 277 12.40 3.50 -7.87
C ASP A 277 12.43 5.02 -7.69
N PRO A 278 12.38 5.50 -6.43
CA PRO A 278 12.44 6.93 -6.13
C PRO A 278 13.84 7.55 -6.35
N LEU A 279 14.89 6.74 -6.49
CA LEU A 279 16.23 7.26 -6.83
C LEU A 279 16.26 7.79 -8.28
N VAL A 280 15.51 7.14 -9.16
CA VAL A 280 15.39 7.54 -10.57
C VAL A 280 14.27 8.55 -10.78
N ASP A 281 13.10 8.27 -10.22
CA ASP A 281 11.84 8.99 -10.50
C ASP A 281 11.45 10.02 -9.44
N GLY A 282 12.30 10.34 -8.47
CA GLY A 282 11.95 11.22 -7.34
C GLY A 282 11.39 12.59 -7.75
N ALA A 283 11.94 13.22 -8.78
CA ALA A 283 11.44 14.49 -9.31
C ALA A 283 10.04 14.35 -9.94
N LYS A 284 9.77 13.27 -10.65
CA LYS A 284 8.48 12.95 -11.26
C LYS A 284 7.43 12.67 -10.17
N ILE A 285 7.79 11.93 -9.14
CA ILE A 285 6.94 11.70 -7.97
C ILE A 285 6.55 13.06 -7.35
N SER A 286 7.52 13.92 -7.06
CA SER A 286 7.26 15.24 -6.46
C SER A 286 6.34 16.11 -7.35
N ALA A 287 6.49 16.04 -8.67
CA ALA A 287 5.63 16.77 -9.60
C ALA A 287 4.17 16.30 -9.53
N TRP A 288 3.94 14.98 -9.49
CA TRP A 288 2.60 14.41 -9.33
C TRP A 288 1.98 14.73 -7.97
N VAL A 289 2.75 14.60 -6.90
CA VAL A 289 2.33 14.94 -5.55
C VAL A 289 1.86 16.41 -5.45
N LYS A 290 2.61 17.34 -6.04
CA LYS A 290 2.22 18.77 -6.11
C LYS A 290 0.89 18.97 -6.84
N GLN A 291 0.60 18.15 -7.84
CA GLN A 291 -0.65 18.18 -8.60
C GLN A 291 -1.83 17.50 -7.89
N GLY A 292 -1.63 16.93 -6.69
CA GLY A 292 -2.69 16.28 -5.94
C GLY A 292 -2.79 14.76 -6.14
N VAL A 293 -1.99 14.18 -7.04
CA VAL A 293 -1.93 12.73 -7.25
C VAL A 293 -1.34 12.06 -6.02
N ILE A 294 -1.93 10.95 -5.57
CA ILE A 294 -1.32 10.09 -4.56
C ILE A 294 -0.28 9.20 -5.24
N VAL A 295 0.88 9.06 -4.61
CA VAL A 295 1.94 8.18 -5.11
C VAL A 295 2.36 7.19 -4.03
N ARG A 296 2.46 5.91 -4.41
CA ARG A 296 3.15 4.87 -3.63
C ARG A 296 4.51 4.63 -4.26
N THR A 297 5.56 4.54 -3.41
CA THR A 297 6.91 4.17 -3.85
C THR A 297 7.57 3.20 -2.87
N ARG A 298 8.67 2.56 -3.28
CA ARG A 298 9.43 1.60 -2.49
C ARG A 298 10.63 2.26 -1.82
N THR A 299 10.95 1.81 -0.60
CA THR A 299 12.16 2.20 0.15
C THR A 299 13.27 1.15 0.07
N ASP A 300 12.91 -0.05 -0.30
CA ASP A 300 13.77 -1.23 -0.45
C ASP A 300 13.15 -2.21 -1.46
N ALA A 301 13.95 -3.13 -1.98
CA ALA A 301 13.49 -4.17 -2.89
C ALA A 301 14.40 -5.39 -2.84
N ASN A 302 13.81 -6.60 -2.90
CA ASN A 302 14.54 -7.87 -2.99
C ASN A 302 15.61 -8.03 -1.90
N THR A 303 15.39 -7.46 -0.72
CA THR A 303 16.32 -7.46 0.44
C THR A 303 17.68 -6.76 0.19
N VAL A 304 17.89 -6.12 -0.95
CA VAL A 304 19.19 -5.56 -1.35
C VAL A 304 19.63 -4.47 -0.39
N GLU A 305 18.78 -3.49 -0.13
CA GLU A 305 19.04 -2.36 0.76
C GLU A 305 19.26 -2.83 2.21
N ALA A 306 18.45 -3.79 2.68
CA ALA A 306 18.58 -4.34 4.02
C ALA A 306 19.89 -5.12 4.20
N ARG A 307 20.29 -5.92 3.22
CA ARG A 307 21.58 -6.65 3.25
C ARG A 307 22.78 -5.71 3.26
N ALA A 308 22.67 -4.58 2.55
CA ALA A 308 23.72 -3.58 2.45
C ALA A 308 23.70 -2.53 3.60
N GLY A 309 22.63 -2.44 4.38
CA GLY A 309 22.40 -1.33 5.32
C GLY A 309 22.25 0.02 4.61
N ASP A 310 21.72 0.03 3.39
CA ASP A 310 21.64 1.20 2.52
C ASP A 310 20.28 1.89 2.60
N TYR A 311 20.24 3.09 3.18
CA TYR A 311 19.05 3.92 3.31
C TYR A 311 18.85 4.97 2.21
N ARG A 312 19.67 4.98 1.15
CA ARG A 312 19.57 6.02 0.09
C ARG A 312 18.20 6.02 -0.57
N LYS A 313 17.69 4.83 -0.92
CA LYS A 313 16.37 4.66 -1.55
C LYS A 313 15.25 5.11 -0.61
N ALA A 314 15.31 4.75 0.67
CA ALA A 314 14.36 5.20 1.69
C ALA A 314 14.35 6.72 1.82
N ARG A 315 15.53 7.37 1.90
CA ARG A 315 15.63 8.84 1.95
C ARG A 315 15.05 9.50 0.69
N ALA A 316 15.32 8.96 -0.49
CA ALA A 316 14.77 9.46 -1.74
C ALA A 316 13.23 9.32 -1.79
N ALA A 317 12.70 8.18 -1.36
CA ALA A 317 11.26 7.96 -1.22
C ALA A 317 10.60 9.01 -0.33
N MET A 318 11.15 9.25 0.85
CA MET A 318 10.63 10.23 1.80
C MET A 318 10.72 11.67 1.29
N ALA A 319 11.83 12.03 0.62
CA ALA A 319 12.05 13.37 0.08
C ALA A 319 11.16 13.66 -1.13
N SER A 320 10.79 12.64 -1.90
CA SER A 320 9.93 12.78 -3.08
C SER A 320 8.51 13.26 -2.75
N GLY A 321 8.08 13.07 -1.48
CA GLY A 321 6.73 13.38 -1.03
C GLY A 321 5.69 12.33 -1.40
N ALA A 322 6.07 11.15 -1.91
CA ALA A 322 5.13 10.05 -2.08
C ALA A 322 4.32 9.82 -0.81
N GLN A 323 2.99 9.72 -0.92
CA GLN A 323 2.12 9.58 0.24
C GLN A 323 2.31 8.25 0.96
N ALA A 324 2.62 7.17 0.23
CA ALA A 324 2.96 5.89 0.80
C ALA A 324 4.40 5.51 0.46
N VAL A 325 5.23 5.32 1.50
CA VAL A 325 6.60 4.79 1.37
C VAL A 325 6.61 3.36 1.89
N SER A 326 6.68 2.41 0.98
CA SER A 326 6.47 0.98 1.22
C SER A 326 7.80 0.27 1.47
N THR A 327 7.85 -0.56 2.50
CA THR A 327 9.05 -1.29 2.95
C THR A 327 8.73 -2.75 3.29
N ASP A 328 9.74 -3.61 3.23
CA ASP A 328 9.68 -4.95 3.83
C ASP A 328 10.12 -4.93 5.32
N TYR A 329 10.59 -3.76 5.84
CA TYR A 329 11.25 -3.62 7.14
C TYR A 329 10.71 -2.43 7.95
N TYR A 330 9.42 -2.41 8.26
CA TYR A 330 8.80 -1.45 9.19
C TYR A 330 9.22 -1.78 10.65
N PRO A 331 9.11 -0.86 11.62
CA PRO A 331 9.42 -1.15 13.03
C PRO A 331 8.64 -2.35 13.56
N GLY A 332 9.36 -3.32 14.11
CA GLY A 332 8.79 -4.57 14.61
C GLY A 332 8.58 -5.65 13.52
N ALA A 333 8.88 -5.35 12.25
CA ALA A 333 8.90 -6.39 11.21
C ALA A 333 9.92 -7.48 11.56
N PRO A 334 9.65 -8.76 11.21
CA PRO A 334 10.64 -9.80 11.35
C PRO A 334 11.92 -9.49 10.56
N ASP A 335 13.09 -9.75 11.15
CA ASP A 335 14.39 -9.55 10.51
C ASP A 335 15.14 -10.88 10.38
N PRO A 336 14.82 -11.72 9.35
CA PRO A 336 15.53 -12.98 9.12
C PRO A 336 17.00 -12.78 8.80
N LEU A 337 17.37 -11.60 8.29
CA LEU A 337 18.75 -11.25 7.92
C LEU A 337 19.58 -10.84 9.13
N ARG A 338 18.95 -10.54 10.28
CA ARG A 338 19.60 -10.03 11.51
C ARG A 338 20.49 -8.81 11.25
N ARG A 339 20.04 -7.89 10.40
CA ARG A 339 20.77 -6.68 10.01
C ARG A 339 20.33 -5.44 10.78
N GLY A 340 19.18 -5.49 11.48
CA GLY A 340 18.62 -4.34 12.18
C GLY A 340 18.18 -3.23 11.21
N PHE A 341 18.00 -3.54 9.91
CA PHE A 341 17.48 -2.59 8.95
C PHE A 341 16.01 -2.34 9.24
N SER A 342 15.63 -1.07 9.42
CA SER A 342 14.25 -0.68 9.69
C SER A 342 13.98 0.70 9.11
N VAL A 343 12.80 0.89 8.54
CA VAL A 343 12.39 2.12 7.85
C VAL A 343 11.28 2.81 8.63
N THR A 344 11.56 4.02 9.09
CA THR A 344 10.58 4.97 9.62
C THR A 344 10.70 6.30 8.87
N LEU A 345 9.71 7.15 8.97
CA LEU A 345 9.85 8.56 8.62
C LEU A 345 10.78 9.27 9.63
N PRO A 346 11.24 10.51 9.35
CA PRO A 346 12.04 11.27 10.30
C PRO A 346 11.47 11.24 11.72
N GLU A 347 12.36 11.25 12.71
CA GLU A 347 12.03 11.22 14.15
C GLU A 347 11.33 9.92 14.60
N GLY A 348 11.47 8.83 13.82
CA GLY A 348 10.86 7.55 14.15
C GLY A 348 9.34 7.48 13.85
N ALA A 349 8.78 8.47 13.17
CA ALA A 349 7.35 8.54 12.90
C ALA A 349 6.92 7.51 11.84
N MET A 350 5.66 7.02 11.96
CA MET A 350 5.02 6.17 10.95
C MET A 350 4.10 6.97 10.01
N ALA A 351 3.79 8.21 10.37
CA ALA A 351 3.05 9.15 9.55
C ALA A 351 3.52 10.57 9.84
N ARG A 352 3.47 11.44 8.82
CA ARG A 352 3.79 12.87 8.95
C ARG A 352 3.02 13.71 7.95
N CYS A 353 3.05 15.02 8.12
CA CYS A 353 2.64 15.94 7.05
C CYS A 353 3.52 15.74 5.82
N ASN A 354 2.91 15.78 4.65
CA ASN A 354 3.63 15.59 3.40
C ASN A 354 4.59 16.78 3.13
N PRO A 355 5.90 16.53 3.01
CA PRO A 355 6.91 17.61 2.92
C PRO A 355 6.85 18.39 1.60
N VAL A 356 6.17 17.85 0.59
CA VAL A 356 6.04 18.48 -0.73
C VAL A 356 4.75 19.31 -0.83
N ARG A 357 3.71 18.95 -0.05
CA ARG A 357 2.40 19.60 -0.09
C ARG A 357 2.19 20.63 1.00
N ILE A 358 2.83 20.49 2.12
CA ILE A 358 2.64 21.35 3.28
C ILE A 358 3.98 21.95 3.72
N ALA A 359 3.99 23.26 3.93
CA ALA A 359 5.16 23.99 4.42
C ALA A 359 5.62 23.47 5.80
N ALA A 360 6.87 23.74 6.13
CA ALA A 360 7.45 23.39 7.43
C ALA A 360 6.61 23.92 8.62
N GLY A 361 6.66 23.18 9.74
CA GLY A 361 5.90 23.55 10.95
C GLY A 361 4.49 22.94 11.01
N CYS A 362 4.17 21.98 10.14
CA CYS A 362 2.92 21.22 10.22
C CYS A 362 2.94 20.27 11.43
N ALA A 363 1.83 20.23 12.17
CA ALA A 363 1.58 19.24 13.21
C ALA A 363 0.38 18.37 12.82
N MET A 364 0.55 17.07 12.91
CA MET A 364 -0.57 16.14 12.83
C MET A 364 -1.21 15.99 14.21
N LYS A 365 -2.53 16.01 14.26
CA LYS A 365 -3.25 15.53 15.45
C LYS A 365 -3.01 14.03 15.57
N PRO A 366 -2.70 13.52 16.76
CA PRO A 366 -2.51 12.11 17.00
C PRO A 366 -3.72 11.27 16.62
#